data_63431eef9e427d8517cbed0df16a7b03
#
_entry.id   63431eef9e427d8517cbed0df16a7b03
#
_cell.length_a   1.000
_cell.length_b   1.000
_cell.length_c   1.000
_cell.angle_alpha   90.00
_cell.angle_beta   90.00
_cell.angle_gamma   90.00
#
_symmetry.space_group_name_H-M   'P 1'
#
loop_
_entity.id
_entity.type
_entity.pdbx_description
1 polymer ?
#
loop_
_entity_poly.entity_id
_entity_poly.type
_entity_poly.pdbx_seq_one_letter_code
_entity_poly.pdbx_strand_id
1 'polypeptide(L)'
;MHSFSKNISAELCREGLINLKMTARVLGVLLLFEAVLLGIAGGVSLIYKEGDAIYFLYSILITVVCGLGLMLYGRKAMKMMGRRDAYLIVGISWILFTLLGMLPFRLGNYIPSVTDAFFETMSGFTTTGASILDNIEALPHGLLFWRSLTQWIGGLGIVFFSMALLPIFGGSGQLLFMTESTGVKHIKVHPKVAVMARYIGSFYIVITCIEGVLLWVGGMEPFDAVCHAITTTATGGFSTKQASIAYWNSPFIEYVITVFMFISAVSFPLYVLALKGRFRTLFRDDELLWYMKSVLILTAVISLALIFINQYDVEKAVRAALFQVVSLHTSCGFATDDYAQWPQFTWLLLLFAMVAGGCTGSTGGGVKNMRLLIAFRAIRNQFRQILHPRAILPLKVSGQIMEPRILTTVLVFIVSYMTCLFLGWLLLMAMGLPFMEAISTAVSAMGNAGPALGAYGPAYSWAAMPDAAKWLTSALMLIGRLEIFGLLMAFYPGLWKEH
;
A
#
# COMPACT_ATOMS: atom_id res chain seq x y z
N MET A 1 28.79 17.88 -38.51
CA MET A 1 27.33 17.91 -38.28
C MET A 1 26.63 16.58 -38.60
N HIS A 2 27.04 15.82 -39.64
CA HIS A 2 26.37 14.54 -39.99
C HIS A 2 26.61 13.37 -39.02
N SER A 3 27.69 13.33 -38.27
CA SER A 3 27.98 12.28 -37.27
C SER A 3 27.19 12.47 -35.96
N PHE A 4 26.92 13.72 -35.58
CA PHE A 4 26.13 14.05 -34.39
C PHE A 4 24.64 13.71 -34.54
N SER A 5 24.07 13.90 -35.75
CA SER A 5 22.69 13.57 -36.08
C SER A 5 22.44 12.05 -36.14
N LYS A 6 23.42 11.26 -36.63
CA LYS A 6 23.32 9.79 -36.63
C LYS A 6 23.39 9.18 -35.23
N ASN A 7 24.15 9.78 -34.30
CA ASN A 7 24.17 9.30 -32.91
C ASN A 7 22.88 9.62 -32.17
N ILE A 8 22.27 10.79 -32.40
CA ILE A 8 20.98 11.16 -31.79
C ILE A 8 19.84 10.30 -32.32
N SER A 9 19.80 9.98 -33.61
CA SER A 9 18.80 9.10 -34.19
C SER A 9 18.99 7.63 -33.75
N ALA A 10 20.23 7.16 -33.57
CA ALA A 10 20.52 5.85 -33.01
C ALA A 10 20.21 5.75 -31.49
N GLU A 11 20.34 6.85 -30.74
CA GLU A 11 19.93 6.95 -29.35
C GLU A 11 18.40 6.98 -29.20
N LEU A 12 17.67 7.72 -30.05
CA LEU A 12 16.21 7.76 -30.07
C LEU A 12 15.60 6.41 -30.50
N CYS A 13 16.22 5.68 -31.45
CA CYS A 13 15.81 4.31 -31.79
C CYS A 13 16.09 3.29 -30.66
N ARG A 14 17.07 3.55 -29.76
CA ARG A 14 17.34 2.70 -28.60
C ARG A 14 16.41 2.92 -27.42
N GLU A 15 15.66 4.01 -27.36
CA GLU A 15 14.65 4.25 -26.33
C GLU A 15 13.45 3.27 -26.40
N GLY A 16 13.30 2.53 -27.49
CA GLY A 16 12.26 1.52 -27.70
C GLY A 16 12.56 0.12 -27.15
N LEU A 17 13.84 -0.22 -26.92
CA LEU A 17 14.27 -1.57 -26.51
C LEU A 17 14.32 -1.70 -24.98
N ILE A 18 13.77 -2.81 -24.46
CA ILE A 18 13.84 -3.17 -23.03
C ILE A 18 15.29 -3.51 -22.68
N ASN A 19 15.85 -2.84 -21.69
CA ASN A 19 17.21 -3.10 -21.20
C ASN A 19 17.21 -4.16 -20.09
N LEU A 20 17.05 -5.43 -20.47
CA LEU A 20 17.00 -6.56 -19.52
C LEU A 20 18.23 -6.62 -18.60
N LYS A 21 19.42 -6.22 -19.07
CA LYS A 21 20.64 -6.20 -18.23
C LYS A 21 20.56 -5.13 -17.15
N MET A 22 20.02 -3.94 -17.48
CA MET A 22 19.82 -2.88 -16.49
C MET A 22 18.72 -3.27 -15.49
N THR A 23 17.62 -3.82 -15.98
CA THR A 23 16.54 -4.39 -15.15
C THR A 23 17.08 -5.41 -14.16
N ALA A 24 17.85 -6.40 -14.62
CA ALA A 24 18.44 -7.41 -13.74
C ALA A 24 19.40 -6.80 -12.71
N ARG A 25 20.21 -5.81 -13.10
CA ARG A 25 21.12 -5.13 -12.17
C ARG A 25 20.37 -4.42 -11.05
N VAL A 26 19.29 -3.70 -11.39
CA VAL A 26 18.46 -3.00 -10.38
C VAL A 26 17.80 -4.00 -9.45
N LEU A 27 17.17 -5.05 -10.00
CA LEU A 27 16.56 -6.12 -9.21
C LEU A 27 17.57 -6.79 -8.28
N GLY A 28 18.79 -7.06 -8.77
CA GLY A 28 19.85 -7.63 -7.95
C GLY A 28 20.22 -6.75 -6.73
N VAL A 29 20.30 -5.42 -6.90
CA VAL A 29 20.57 -4.49 -5.80
C VAL A 29 19.40 -4.48 -4.81
N LEU A 30 18.14 -4.51 -5.30
CA LEU A 30 16.96 -4.56 -4.45
C LEU A 30 16.91 -5.84 -3.62
N LEU A 31 17.28 -6.99 -4.19
CA LEU A 31 17.37 -8.25 -3.44
C LEU A 31 18.47 -8.24 -2.38
N LEU A 32 19.62 -7.62 -2.65
CA LEU A 32 20.65 -7.45 -1.61
C LEU A 32 20.17 -6.57 -0.45
N PHE A 33 19.34 -5.56 -0.76
CA PHE A 33 18.69 -4.78 0.28
C PHE A 33 17.70 -5.63 1.11
N GLU A 34 16.89 -6.47 0.46
CA GLU A 34 16.01 -7.42 1.16
C GLU A 34 16.79 -8.38 2.05
N ALA A 35 17.95 -8.86 1.60
CA ALA A 35 18.82 -9.72 2.42
C ALA A 35 19.29 -9.02 3.71
N VAL A 36 19.57 -7.71 3.66
CA VAL A 36 19.90 -6.92 4.87
C VAL A 36 18.71 -6.86 5.82
N LEU A 37 17.50 -6.69 5.31
CA LEU A 37 16.28 -6.63 6.12
C LEU A 37 15.94 -7.99 6.75
N LEU A 38 16.13 -9.09 6.03
CA LEU A 38 16.07 -10.44 6.59
C LEU A 38 17.10 -10.63 7.71
N GLY A 39 18.29 -10.03 7.56
CA GLY A 39 19.33 -10.02 8.59
C GLY A 39 18.88 -9.29 9.86
N ILE A 40 18.16 -8.18 9.75
CA ILE A 40 17.61 -7.45 10.90
C ILE A 40 16.58 -8.32 11.63
N ALA A 41 15.66 -8.97 10.89
CA ALA A 41 14.68 -9.88 11.49
C ALA A 41 15.31 -11.11 12.12
N GLY A 42 16.32 -11.70 11.46
CA GLY A 42 17.14 -12.77 12.05
C GLY A 42 17.89 -12.34 13.31
N GLY A 43 18.33 -11.08 13.38
CA GLY A 43 18.89 -10.48 14.59
C GLY A 43 17.91 -10.42 15.76
N VAL A 44 16.63 -10.12 15.51
CA VAL A 44 15.58 -10.18 16.52
C VAL A 44 15.41 -11.61 17.03
N SER A 45 15.36 -12.62 16.13
CA SER A 45 15.31 -14.03 16.52
C SER A 45 16.47 -14.43 17.45
N LEU A 46 17.68 -13.97 17.15
CA LEU A 46 18.86 -14.22 18.01
C LEU A 46 18.74 -13.56 19.39
N ILE A 47 18.18 -12.34 19.49
CA ILE A 47 17.95 -11.65 20.75
C ILE A 47 16.99 -12.44 21.64
N TYR A 48 15.91 -12.96 21.06
CA TYR A 48 14.91 -13.78 21.77
C TYR A 48 15.36 -15.24 21.96
N LYS A 49 16.53 -15.64 21.39
CA LYS A 49 17.11 -17.00 21.48
C LYS A 49 16.18 -18.09 20.93
N GLU A 50 15.45 -17.77 19.88
CA GLU A 50 14.54 -18.69 19.20
C GLU A 50 15.26 -19.49 18.10
N GLY A 51 14.75 -20.67 17.79
CA GLY A 51 15.38 -21.59 16.83
C GLY A 51 15.22 -21.22 15.36
N ASP A 52 14.45 -20.16 15.05
CA ASP A 52 14.15 -19.73 13.69
C ASP A 52 15.28 -18.94 13.01
N ALA A 53 16.29 -18.47 13.76
CA ALA A 53 17.44 -17.73 13.26
C ALA A 53 18.17 -18.46 12.10
N ILE A 54 18.23 -19.81 12.14
CA ILE A 54 18.87 -20.61 11.10
C ILE A 54 18.13 -20.49 9.75
N TYR A 55 16.80 -20.38 9.77
CA TYR A 55 16.00 -20.25 8.55
C TYR A 55 16.15 -18.86 7.93
N PHE A 56 16.33 -17.82 8.75
CA PHE A 56 16.72 -16.49 8.27
C PHE A 56 18.09 -16.55 7.60
N LEU A 57 19.09 -17.25 8.20
CA LEU A 57 20.41 -17.39 7.59
C LEU A 57 20.32 -18.05 6.19
N TYR A 58 19.59 -19.14 6.06
CA TYR A 58 19.40 -19.80 4.75
C TYR A 58 18.70 -18.88 3.75
N SER A 59 17.67 -18.15 4.18
CA SER A 59 16.95 -17.20 3.34
C SER A 59 17.86 -16.07 2.87
N ILE A 60 18.71 -15.53 3.75
CA ILE A 60 19.70 -14.50 3.41
C ILE A 60 20.68 -15.04 2.36
N LEU A 61 21.23 -16.23 2.57
CA LEU A 61 22.18 -16.84 1.62
C LEU A 61 21.57 -17.00 0.23
N ILE A 62 20.34 -17.54 0.13
CA ILE A 62 19.62 -17.71 -1.13
C ILE A 62 19.38 -16.34 -1.79
N THR A 63 18.89 -15.36 -1.02
CA THR A 63 18.59 -14.00 -1.53
C THR A 63 19.87 -13.29 -2.03
N VAL A 64 20.98 -13.42 -1.30
CA VAL A 64 22.27 -12.86 -1.70
C VAL A 64 22.79 -13.53 -2.98
N VAL A 65 22.73 -14.87 -3.09
CA VAL A 65 23.15 -15.59 -4.31
C VAL A 65 22.31 -15.14 -5.51
N CYS A 66 20.99 -15.05 -5.37
CA CYS A 66 20.11 -14.56 -6.44
C CYS A 66 20.44 -13.10 -6.80
N GLY A 67 20.60 -12.24 -5.80
CA GLY A 67 20.92 -10.81 -6.00
C GLY A 67 22.26 -10.61 -6.70
N LEU A 68 23.31 -11.30 -6.26
CA LEU A 68 24.64 -11.25 -6.90
C LEU A 68 24.60 -11.84 -8.32
N GLY A 69 23.87 -12.94 -8.54
CA GLY A 69 23.69 -13.52 -9.88
C GLY A 69 23.08 -12.53 -10.87
N LEU A 70 22.00 -11.84 -10.45
CA LEU A 70 21.37 -10.78 -11.27
C LEU A 70 22.29 -9.60 -11.50
N MET A 71 23.06 -9.17 -10.50
CA MET A 71 24.04 -8.09 -10.65
C MET A 71 25.18 -8.46 -11.61
N LEU A 72 25.69 -9.68 -11.53
CA LEU A 72 26.73 -10.18 -12.44
C LEU A 72 26.21 -10.24 -13.87
N TYR A 73 25.00 -10.74 -14.11
CA TYR A 73 24.36 -10.72 -15.42
C TYR A 73 24.21 -9.28 -15.95
N GLY A 74 23.82 -8.33 -15.08
CA GLY A 74 23.64 -6.92 -15.39
C GLY A 74 24.94 -6.09 -15.42
N ARG A 75 26.14 -6.67 -15.20
CA ARG A 75 27.40 -5.93 -15.03
C ARG A 75 27.76 -5.03 -16.22
N LYS A 76 27.44 -5.46 -17.45
CA LYS A 76 27.70 -4.73 -18.70
C LYS A 76 26.46 -3.97 -19.19
N ALA A 77 25.51 -3.62 -18.33
CA ALA A 77 24.33 -2.86 -18.70
C ALA A 77 24.70 -1.42 -19.08
N MET A 78 24.08 -0.91 -20.14
CA MET A 78 24.10 0.52 -20.44
C MET A 78 23.34 1.29 -19.36
N LYS A 79 23.85 2.42 -18.92
CA LYS A 79 23.26 3.24 -17.83
C LYS A 79 22.00 4.03 -18.23
N MET A 80 21.32 3.60 -19.30
CA MET A 80 20.07 4.22 -19.75
C MET A 80 18.90 3.30 -19.39
N MET A 81 17.89 3.86 -18.75
CA MET A 81 16.67 3.18 -18.35
C MET A 81 15.48 3.90 -18.98
N GLY A 82 14.67 3.16 -19.75
CA GLY A 82 13.45 3.66 -20.37
C GLY A 82 12.23 3.54 -19.43
N ARG A 83 11.09 4.12 -19.82
CA ARG A 83 9.82 3.98 -19.10
C ARG A 83 9.36 2.52 -19.02
N ARG A 84 9.61 1.74 -20.08
CA ARG A 84 9.28 0.31 -20.16
C ARG A 84 10.04 -0.51 -19.12
N ASP A 85 11.35 -0.25 -18.98
CA ASP A 85 12.19 -0.90 -17.97
C ASP A 85 11.68 -0.59 -16.56
N ALA A 86 11.26 0.65 -16.30
CA ALA A 86 10.74 1.06 -14.99
C ALA A 86 9.47 0.28 -14.60
N TYR A 87 8.50 0.12 -15.51
CA TYR A 87 7.29 -0.68 -15.24
C TYR A 87 7.62 -2.15 -14.96
N LEU A 88 8.55 -2.73 -15.73
CA LEU A 88 8.98 -4.12 -15.52
C LEU A 88 9.71 -4.30 -14.19
N ILE A 89 10.63 -3.40 -13.86
CA ILE A 89 11.35 -3.45 -12.58
C ILE A 89 10.36 -3.39 -11.41
N VAL A 90 9.42 -2.47 -11.44
CA VAL A 90 8.41 -2.34 -10.38
C VAL A 90 7.60 -3.63 -10.25
N GLY A 91 6.97 -4.12 -11.30
CA GLY A 91 6.15 -5.34 -11.22
C GLY A 91 6.92 -6.58 -10.79
N ILE A 92 8.11 -6.80 -11.36
CA ILE A 92 8.92 -8.00 -11.07
C ILE A 92 9.52 -7.94 -9.65
N SER A 93 9.90 -6.75 -9.16
CA SER A 93 10.50 -6.65 -7.82
C SER A 93 9.53 -7.05 -6.71
N TRP A 94 8.25 -6.69 -6.81
CA TRP A 94 7.24 -7.13 -5.83
C TRP A 94 7.08 -8.64 -5.80
N ILE A 95 7.07 -9.28 -6.97
CA ILE A 95 6.99 -10.74 -7.07
C ILE A 95 8.25 -11.40 -6.49
N LEU A 96 9.45 -10.89 -6.81
CA LEU A 96 10.71 -11.42 -6.30
C LEU A 96 10.84 -11.23 -4.79
N PHE A 97 10.49 -10.07 -4.27
CA PHE A 97 10.44 -9.82 -2.83
C PHE A 97 9.51 -10.81 -2.11
N THR A 98 8.33 -11.06 -2.68
CA THR A 98 7.40 -12.04 -2.11
C THR A 98 7.97 -13.45 -2.13
N LEU A 99 8.58 -13.88 -3.25
CA LEU A 99 9.16 -15.21 -3.41
C LEU A 99 10.36 -15.47 -2.48
N LEU A 100 11.20 -14.46 -2.25
CA LEU A 100 12.36 -14.60 -1.37
C LEU A 100 12.00 -14.31 0.08
N GLY A 101 11.11 -13.34 0.32
CA GLY A 101 10.63 -13.00 1.65
C GLY A 101 9.77 -14.07 2.31
N MET A 102 9.17 -15.00 1.55
CA MET A 102 8.42 -16.13 2.11
C MET A 102 9.34 -17.26 2.63
N LEU A 103 10.63 -17.26 2.27
CA LEU A 103 11.56 -18.35 2.60
C LEU A 103 11.67 -18.64 4.10
N PRO A 104 11.78 -17.69 5.02
CA PRO A 104 11.86 -17.99 6.45
C PRO A 104 10.64 -18.76 6.96
N PHE A 105 9.43 -18.41 6.48
CA PHE A 105 8.19 -19.12 6.84
C PHE A 105 8.18 -20.55 6.30
N ARG A 106 8.62 -20.74 5.04
CA ARG A 106 8.58 -22.02 4.34
C ARG A 106 9.68 -22.98 4.83
N LEU A 107 10.91 -22.49 4.97
CA LEU A 107 12.06 -23.30 5.41
C LEU A 107 11.94 -23.75 6.86
N GLY A 108 11.38 -22.88 7.72
CA GLY A 108 11.07 -23.21 9.11
C GLY A 108 9.83 -24.06 9.29
N ASN A 109 9.10 -24.37 8.22
CA ASN A 109 7.83 -25.11 8.23
C ASN A 109 6.74 -24.48 9.11
N TYR A 110 6.84 -23.16 9.35
CA TYR A 110 5.79 -22.39 10.06
C TYR A 110 4.55 -22.19 9.19
N ILE A 111 4.76 -22.07 7.88
CA ILE A 111 3.70 -22.07 6.86
C ILE A 111 4.07 -23.12 5.81
N PRO A 112 3.54 -24.36 5.92
CA PRO A 112 3.95 -25.49 5.09
C PRO A 112 3.55 -25.37 3.62
N SER A 113 2.45 -24.67 3.32
CA SER A 113 1.96 -24.45 1.96
C SER A 113 2.74 -23.32 1.27
N VAL A 114 3.19 -23.54 0.03
CA VAL A 114 3.81 -22.49 -0.79
C VAL A 114 2.81 -21.39 -1.13
N THR A 115 1.56 -21.76 -1.43
CA THR A 115 0.47 -20.81 -1.70
C THR A 115 0.24 -19.91 -0.51
N ASP A 116 0.16 -20.47 0.69
CA ASP A 116 -0.08 -19.73 1.92
C ASP A 116 1.10 -18.83 2.30
N ALA A 117 2.33 -19.34 2.20
CA ALA A 117 3.54 -18.55 2.46
C ALA A 117 3.68 -17.37 1.47
N PHE A 118 3.36 -17.61 0.19
CA PHE A 118 3.34 -16.57 -0.82
C PHE A 118 2.26 -15.53 -0.53
N PHE A 119 1.04 -15.97 -0.19
CA PHE A 119 -0.08 -15.09 0.15
C PHE A 119 0.25 -14.19 1.34
N GLU A 120 0.73 -14.79 2.46
CA GLU A 120 1.09 -14.03 3.68
C GLU A 120 2.14 -12.96 3.39
N THR A 121 3.18 -13.34 2.63
CA THR A 121 4.27 -12.42 2.29
C THR A 121 3.83 -11.36 1.28
N MET A 122 3.00 -11.71 0.28
CA MET A 122 2.41 -10.76 -0.65
C MET A 122 1.52 -9.75 0.09
N SER A 123 0.67 -10.22 1.00
CA SER A 123 -0.15 -9.39 1.87
C SER A 123 0.72 -8.47 2.73
N GLY A 124 1.86 -8.94 3.22
CA GLY A 124 2.84 -8.13 3.93
C GLY A 124 3.39 -7.00 3.06
N PHE A 125 4.06 -7.32 1.96
CA PHE A 125 4.68 -6.31 1.10
C PHE A 125 3.67 -5.36 0.47
N THR A 126 2.49 -5.83 0.07
CA THR A 126 1.43 -4.95 -0.46
C THR A 126 0.71 -4.16 0.61
N THR A 127 1.10 -4.28 1.88
CA THR A 127 0.46 -3.63 3.04
C THR A 127 -1.04 -3.92 3.12
N THR A 128 -1.47 -5.09 2.67
CA THR A 128 -2.89 -5.46 2.71
C THR A 128 -3.32 -5.87 4.11
N GLY A 129 -2.51 -6.68 4.82
CA GLY A 129 -2.83 -7.10 6.18
C GLY A 129 -3.75 -8.31 6.30
N ALA A 130 -4.20 -8.90 5.19
CA ALA A 130 -4.91 -10.17 5.19
C ALA A 130 -3.95 -11.30 5.58
N SER A 131 -4.33 -12.17 6.52
CA SER A 131 -3.48 -13.25 7.03
C SER A 131 -4.14 -14.61 6.86
N ILE A 132 -3.32 -15.63 6.55
CA ILE A 132 -3.73 -17.03 6.54
C ILE A 132 -3.44 -17.73 7.88
N LEU A 133 -2.95 -17.01 8.87
CA LEU A 133 -2.58 -17.59 10.16
C LEU A 133 -3.79 -17.64 11.09
N ASP A 134 -4.09 -18.84 11.60
CA ASP A 134 -5.15 -19.05 12.61
C ASP A 134 -4.64 -18.84 14.04
N ASN A 135 -3.31 -18.87 14.24
CA ASN A 135 -2.68 -18.61 15.54
C ASN A 135 -1.39 -17.81 15.32
N ILE A 136 -1.51 -16.50 15.41
CA ILE A 136 -0.38 -15.57 15.19
C ILE A 136 0.62 -15.65 16.34
N GLU A 137 0.14 -15.81 17.58
CA GLU A 137 0.97 -15.86 18.78
C GLU A 137 1.90 -17.09 18.83
N ALA A 138 1.63 -18.12 18.03
CA ALA A 138 2.49 -19.30 17.93
C ALA A 138 3.77 -19.06 17.11
N LEU A 139 3.84 -17.94 16.37
CA LEU A 139 5.03 -17.62 15.60
C LEU A 139 6.16 -17.07 16.48
N PRO A 140 7.43 -17.41 16.18
CA PRO A 140 8.59 -16.79 16.80
C PRO A 140 8.64 -15.27 16.59
N HIS A 141 9.26 -14.53 17.51
CA HIS A 141 9.42 -13.08 17.45
C HIS A 141 10.14 -12.62 16.19
N GLY A 142 11.13 -13.38 15.70
CA GLY A 142 11.81 -13.08 14.44
C GLY A 142 10.87 -13.03 13.26
N LEU A 143 9.94 -14.00 13.15
CA LEU A 143 8.95 -14.06 12.06
C LEU A 143 7.84 -13.02 12.24
N LEU A 144 7.37 -12.74 13.46
CA LEU A 144 6.41 -11.67 13.74
C LEU A 144 6.99 -10.30 13.37
N PHE A 145 8.26 -10.06 13.70
CA PHE A 145 8.96 -8.85 13.31
C PHE A 145 9.13 -8.76 11.78
N TRP A 146 9.47 -9.88 11.12
CA TRP A 146 9.59 -9.93 9.66
C TRP A 146 8.26 -9.57 8.98
N ARG A 147 7.12 -10.11 9.44
CA ARG A 147 5.78 -9.74 8.95
C ARG A 147 5.56 -8.23 9.04
N SER A 148 5.84 -7.65 10.20
CA SER A 148 5.70 -6.20 10.42
C SER A 148 6.64 -5.39 9.52
N LEU A 149 7.90 -5.85 9.38
CA LEU A 149 8.91 -5.17 8.57
C LEU A 149 8.58 -5.21 7.06
N THR A 150 7.99 -6.31 6.55
CA THR A 150 7.53 -6.37 5.15
C THR A 150 6.50 -5.29 4.87
N GLN A 151 5.56 -5.03 5.79
CA GLN A 151 4.59 -3.94 5.65
C GLN A 151 5.25 -2.57 5.70
N TRP A 152 6.19 -2.34 6.63
CA TRP A 152 6.86 -1.06 6.75
C TRP A 152 7.62 -0.66 5.49
N ILE A 153 8.28 -1.64 4.87
CA ILE A 153 8.98 -1.47 3.59
C ILE A 153 7.97 -1.25 2.47
N GLY A 154 6.93 -2.08 2.42
CA GLY A 154 5.85 -1.97 1.45
C GLY A 154 5.11 -0.64 1.52
N GLY A 155 4.96 -0.06 2.72
CA GLY A 155 4.32 1.23 2.95
C GLY A 155 5.00 2.40 2.24
N LEU A 156 6.32 2.46 2.31
CA LEU A 156 7.10 3.43 1.54
C LEU A 156 7.22 3.04 0.06
N GLY A 157 7.00 1.77 -0.23
CA GLY A 157 7.07 1.20 -1.57
C GLY A 157 8.46 1.21 -2.18
N ILE A 158 8.55 0.68 -3.38
CA ILE A 158 9.77 0.70 -4.20
C ILE A 158 10.24 2.15 -4.48
N VAL A 159 9.33 3.14 -4.37
CA VAL A 159 9.63 4.55 -4.54
C VAL A 159 10.77 5.00 -3.63
N PHE A 160 10.71 4.63 -2.34
CA PHE A 160 11.78 4.98 -1.42
C PHE A 160 13.10 4.30 -1.80
N PHE A 161 13.06 3.03 -2.19
CA PHE A 161 14.25 2.30 -2.62
C PHE A 161 14.81 2.82 -3.94
N SER A 162 13.95 3.08 -4.92
CA SER A 162 14.40 3.64 -6.19
C SER A 162 15.04 5.02 -6.01
N MET A 163 14.51 5.84 -5.10
CA MET A 163 15.08 7.14 -4.78
C MET A 163 16.41 7.05 -4.02
N ALA A 164 16.52 6.11 -3.07
CA ALA A 164 17.77 5.86 -2.34
C ALA A 164 18.89 5.35 -3.28
N LEU A 165 18.53 4.61 -4.33
CA LEU A 165 19.44 4.07 -5.32
C LEU A 165 19.76 5.03 -6.48
N LEU A 166 19.03 6.14 -6.61
CA LEU A 166 19.25 7.17 -7.65
C LEU A 166 20.71 7.56 -7.87
N PRO A 167 21.53 7.80 -6.83
CA PRO A 167 22.92 8.17 -7.00
C PRO A 167 23.75 7.06 -7.67
N ILE A 168 23.34 5.79 -7.52
CA ILE A 168 24.05 4.62 -8.06
C ILE A 168 23.78 4.45 -9.56
N PHE A 169 22.57 4.83 -10.02
CA PHE A 169 22.11 4.59 -11.39
C PHE A 169 22.05 5.85 -12.27
N GLY A 170 22.45 7.02 -11.76
CA GLY A 170 22.35 8.30 -12.51
C GLY A 170 20.90 8.80 -12.61
N GLY A 171 20.59 9.79 -13.41
CA GLY A 171 19.28 10.47 -13.47
C GLY A 171 18.04 9.62 -13.83
N SER A 172 18.21 8.32 -14.12
CA SER A 172 17.12 7.43 -14.57
C SER A 172 16.12 7.04 -13.48
N GLY A 173 16.45 7.20 -12.20
CA GLY A 173 15.56 6.82 -11.10
C GLY A 173 14.29 7.68 -10.95
N GLN A 174 14.21 8.85 -11.61
CA GLN A 174 12.98 9.63 -11.70
C GLN A 174 11.85 8.86 -12.38
N LEU A 175 12.18 7.96 -13.32
CA LEU A 175 11.19 7.15 -14.05
C LEU A 175 10.52 6.13 -13.14
N LEU A 176 11.26 5.50 -12.22
CA LEU A 176 10.69 4.57 -11.24
C LEU A 176 9.69 5.26 -10.31
N PHE A 177 10.02 6.47 -9.83
CA PHE A 177 9.11 7.27 -9.02
C PHE A 177 7.81 7.62 -9.75
N MET A 178 7.90 7.96 -11.04
CA MET A 178 6.71 8.33 -11.83
C MET A 178 5.81 7.14 -12.13
N THR A 179 6.34 5.90 -12.13
CA THR A 179 5.54 4.69 -12.37
C THR A 179 4.73 4.25 -11.15
N GLU A 180 5.21 4.51 -9.95
CA GLU A 180 4.45 4.22 -8.70
C GLU A 180 3.47 5.34 -8.32
N SER A 181 3.75 6.58 -8.69
CA SER A 181 2.90 7.73 -8.39
C SER A 181 2.09 8.17 -9.62
N THR A 182 1.25 7.28 -10.14
CA THR A 182 0.35 7.62 -11.26
C THR A 182 -0.74 8.58 -10.78
N GLY A 183 -0.78 9.76 -11.33
CA GLY A 183 -1.89 10.67 -11.11
C GLY A 183 -1.49 12.13 -10.97
N VAL A 184 -2.23 12.89 -10.22
CA VAL A 184 -2.20 14.34 -10.11
C VAL A 184 -0.81 14.89 -9.78
N LYS A 185 -0.39 15.93 -10.49
CA LYS A 185 0.88 16.64 -10.23
C LYS A 185 0.97 17.04 -8.77
N HIS A 186 1.82 16.35 -8.00
CA HIS A 186 2.14 16.78 -6.65
C HIS A 186 2.82 18.14 -6.66
N ILE A 187 2.53 18.94 -5.66
CA ILE A 187 3.20 20.22 -5.42
C ILE A 187 4.70 19.93 -5.37
N LYS A 188 5.47 20.50 -6.30
CA LYS A 188 6.93 20.35 -6.32
C LYS A 188 7.52 21.04 -5.09
N VAL A 189 7.75 20.25 -4.02
CA VAL A 189 8.32 20.76 -2.77
C VAL A 189 9.82 20.99 -2.90
N HIS A 190 10.48 20.18 -3.72
CA HIS A 190 11.91 20.28 -3.93
C HIS A 190 12.32 19.86 -5.36
N PRO A 191 13.26 20.56 -6.01
CA PRO A 191 13.70 20.26 -7.37
C PRO A 191 14.44 18.92 -7.49
N LYS A 192 15.02 18.40 -6.40
CA LYS A 192 15.76 17.14 -6.37
C LYS A 192 14.93 16.05 -5.71
N VAL A 193 14.57 15.03 -6.45
CA VAL A 193 13.77 13.86 -5.99
C VAL A 193 14.43 13.19 -4.77
N ALA A 194 15.76 13.03 -4.76
CA ALA A 194 16.50 12.44 -3.64
C ALA A 194 16.36 13.23 -2.31
N VAL A 195 16.20 14.56 -2.39
CA VAL A 195 15.99 15.39 -1.19
C VAL A 195 14.59 15.19 -0.67
N MET A 196 13.60 15.11 -1.57
CA MET A 196 12.21 14.81 -1.19
C MET A 196 12.10 13.44 -0.52
N ALA A 197 12.76 12.42 -1.08
CA ALA A 197 12.81 11.07 -0.50
C ALA A 197 13.35 11.08 0.93
N ARG A 198 14.45 11.82 1.18
CA ARG A 198 15.01 11.94 2.53
C ARG A 198 14.03 12.58 3.52
N TYR A 199 13.33 13.65 3.14
CA TYR A 199 12.32 14.27 4.00
C TYR A 199 11.17 13.30 4.32
N ILE A 200 10.63 12.62 3.29
CA ILE A 200 9.56 11.64 3.47
C ILE A 200 10.01 10.49 4.36
N GLY A 201 11.19 9.91 4.08
CA GLY A 201 11.74 8.80 4.88
C GLY A 201 12.03 9.20 6.32
N SER A 202 12.61 10.40 6.55
CA SER A 202 12.85 10.90 7.91
C SER A 202 11.53 11.12 8.67
N PHE A 203 10.52 11.71 8.02
CA PHE A 203 9.21 11.89 8.62
C PHE A 203 8.56 10.55 8.98
N TYR A 204 8.64 9.58 8.07
CA TYR A 204 8.11 8.23 8.28
C TYR A 204 8.73 7.54 9.48
N ILE A 205 10.07 7.58 9.61
CA ILE A 205 10.79 7.03 10.76
C ILE A 205 10.39 7.75 12.05
N VAL A 206 10.31 9.08 12.04
CA VAL A 206 9.98 9.87 13.23
C VAL A 206 8.58 9.54 13.73
N ILE A 207 7.57 9.49 12.84
CA ILE A 207 6.20 9.14 13.26
C ILE A 207 6.12 7.71 13.79
N THR A 208 6.82 6.75 13.18
CA THR A 208 6.91 5.36 13.69
C THR A 208 7.50 5.31 15.10
N CYS A 209 8.61 6.04 15.34
CA CYS A 209 9.23 6.09 16.66
C CYS A 209 8.32 6.74 17.72
N ILE A 210 7.67 7.85 17.39
CA ILE A 210 6.75 8.54 18.31
C ILE A 210 5.60 7.61 18.68
N GLU A 211 4.99 6.96 17.69
CA GLU A 211 3.89 6.02 17.91
C GLU A 211 4.34 4.85 18.79
N GLY A 212 5.49 4.21 18.49
CA GLY A 212 6.01 3.11 19.29
C GLY A 212 6.20 3.47 20.75
N VAL A 213 6.74 4.67 21.03
CA VAL A 213 6.89 5.17 22.41
C VAL A 213 5.53 5.38 23.08
N LEU A 214 4.55 5.96 22.38
CA LEU A 214 3.22 6.18 22.94
C LEU A 214 2.49 4.87 23.22
N LEU A 215 2.61 3.86 22.35
CA LEU A 215 2.01 2.54 22.55
C LEU A 215 2.66 1.81 23.74
N TRP A 216 3.98 1.91 23.89
CA TRP A 216 4.70 1.38 25.04
C TRP A 216 4.25 2.04 26.35
N VAL A 217 4.18 3.38 26.39
CA VAL A 217 3.66 4.13 27.55
C VAL A 217 2.18 3.76 27.81
N GLY A 218 1.42 3.45 26.77
CA GLY A 218 0.03 3.00 26.85
C GLY A 218 -0.16 1.59 27.42
N GLY A 219 0.93 0.83 27.70
CA GLY A 219 0.89 -0.48 28.31
C GLY A 219 1.10 -1.67 27.36
N MET A 220 1.45 -1.42 26.09
CA MET A 220 1.93 -2.51 25.21
C MET A 220 3.34 -2.96 25.62
N GLU A 221 3.62 -4.25 25.45
CA GLU A 221 5.01 -4.73 25.55
C GLU A 221 5.89 -4.04 24.49
N PRO A 222 7.19 -3.80 24.76
CA PRO A 222 8.07 -3.08 23.85
C PRO A 222 8.11 -3.70 22.43
N PHE A 223 8.08 -5.01 22.33
CA PHE A 223 8.07 -5.73 21.06
C PHE A 223 6.78 -5.47 20.28
N ASP A 224 5.64 -5.63 20.95
CA ASP A 224 4.31 -5.39 20.35
C ASP A 224 4.17 -3.93 19.93
N ALA A 225 4.61 -2.98 20.77
CA ALA A 225 4.57 -1.54 20.46
C ALA A 225 5.37 -1.19 19.21
N VAL A 226 6.58 -1.77 19.05
CA VAL A 226 7.40 -1.58 17.85
C VAL A 226 6.74 -2.19 16.62
N CYS A 227 6.26 -3.43 16.70
CA CYS A 227 5.58 -4.09 15.58
C CYS A 227 4.34 -3.33 15.12
N HIS A 228 3.49 -2.88 16.07
CA HIS A 228 2.28 -2.12 15.73
C HIS A 228 2.59 -0.72 15.19
N ALA A 229 3.55 0.00 15.74
CA ALA A 229 3.96 1.29 15.18
C ALA A 229 4.47 1.18 13.74
N ILE A 230 5.24 0.13 13.43
CA ILE A 230 5.72 -0.19 12.10
C ILE A 230 4.55 -0.44 11.15
N THR A 231 3.57 -1.26 11.56
CA THR A 231 2.45 -1.66 10.70
C THR A 231 1.38 -0.58 10.59
N THR A 232 1.15 0.25 11.63
CA THR A 232 0.25 1.42 11.59
C THR A 232 0.76 2.46 10.61
N THR A 233 2.03 2.86 10.74
CA THR A 233 2.64 3.87 9.87
C THR A 233 2.64 3.42 8.40
N ALA A 234 2.79 2.12 8.17
CA ALA A 234 2.70 1.50 6.86
C ALA A 234 1.26 1.41 6.33
N THR A 235 0.25 1.65 7.18
CA THR A 235 -1.16 1.36 6.92
C THR A 235 -1.36 -0.09 6.46
N GLY A 236 -0.76 -1.05 7.17
CA GLY A 236 -0.72 -2.45 6.76
C GLY A 236 -1.53 -3.41 7.61
N GLY A 237 -1.69 -3.15 8.91
CA GLY A 237 -2.63 -3.85 9.81
C GLY A 237 -2.22 -5.22 10.31
N PHE A 238 -1.03 -5.72 10.01
CA PHE A 238 -0.54 -6.92 10.68
C PHE A 238 -0.36 -6.69 12.18
N SER A 239 -0.91 -7.58 12.98
CA SER A 239 -0.76 -7.59 14.44
C SER A 239 0.08 -8.77 14.89
N THR A 240 0.65 -8.65 16.09
CA THR A 240 1.28 -9.75 16.82
C THR A 240 0.25 -10.59 17.59
N LYS A 241 -1.01 -10.14 17.64
CA LYS A 241 -2.13 -10.80 18.33
C LYS A 241 -3.24 -11.16 17.36
N GLN A 242 -3.86 -12.33 17.52
CA GLN A 242 -4.97 -12.78 16.70
C GLN A 242 -6.19 -11.84 16.80
N ALA A 243 -6.47 -11.33 17.99
CA ALA A 243 -7.57 -10.38 18.23
C ALA A 243 -7.25 -8.95 17.76
N SER A 244 -6.13 -8.71 17.05
CA SER A 244 -5.69 -7.39 16.62
C SER A 244 -5.63 -6.41 17.82
N ILE A 245 -6.06 -5.17 17.66
CA ILE A 245 -6.00 -4.13 18.70
C ILE A 245 -7.01 -4.40 19.83
N ALA A 246 -8.08 -5.14 19.56
CA ALA A 246 -9.04 -5.56 20.58
C ALA A 246 -8.41 -6.32 21.76
N TYR A 247 -7.23 -6.94 21.56
CA TYR A 247 -6.51 -7.66 22.60
C TYR A 247 -6.22 -6.81 23.84
N TRP A 248 -5.81 -5.54 23.63
CA TRP A 248 -5.45 -4.66 24.76
C TRP A 248 -6.63 -4.02 25.46
N ASN A 249 -7.80 -3.95 24.83
CA ASN A 249 -9.02 -3.34 25.36
C ASN A 249 -8.76 -2.00 26.09
N SER A 250 -7.91 -1.15 25.50
CA SER A 250 -7.47 0.12 26.07
C SER A 250 -7.88 1.29 25.16
N PRO A 251 -8.78 2.17 25.63
CA PRO A 251 -9.17 3.36 24.88
C PRO A 251 -7.99 4.23 24.47
N PHE A 252 -6.97 4.34 25.33
CA PHE A 252 -5.76 5.12 25.01
C PHE A 252 -5.03 4.55 23.78
N ILE A 253 -4.80 3.24 23.75
CA ILE A 253 -4.14 2.56 22.62
C ILE A 253 -4.96 2.73 21.35
N GLU A 254 -6.28 2.54 21.44
CA GLU A 254 -7.18 2.69 20.29
C GLU A 254 -7.14 4.11 19.71
N TYR A 255 -7.18 5.17 20.54
CA TYR A 255 -7.08 6.54 20.08
C TYR A 255 -5.71 6.88 19.50
N VAL A 256 -4.61 6.41 20.11
CA VAL A 256 -3.25 6.59 19.59
C VAL A 256 -3.16 6.01 18.18
N ILE A 257 -3.51 4.73 18.02
CA ILE A 257 -3.47 4.06 16.71
C ILE A 257 -4.36 4.77 15.70
N THR A 258 -5.59 5.18 16.09
CA THR A 258 -6.50 5.92 15.21
C THR A 258 -5.88 7.20 14.67
N VAL A 259 -5.23 7.97 15.54
CA VAL A 259 -4.56 9.22 15.15
C VAL A 259 -3.40 8.95 14.20
N PHE A 260 -2.57 7.94 14.49
CA PHE A 260 -1.43 7.61 13.64
C PHE A 260 -1.83 6.97 12.31
N MET A 261 -2.87 6.13 12.26
CA MET A 261 -3.48 5.67 11.00
C MET A 261 -3.95 6.86 10.16
N PHE A 262 -4.68 7.80 10.78
CA PHE A 262 -5.16 9.00 10.09
C PHE A 262 -4.01 9.82 9.51
N ILE A 263 -2.95 10.09 10.30
CA ILE A 263 -1.76 10.84 9.88
C ILE A 263 -1.05 10.12 8.72
N SER A 264 -0.90 8.81 8.79
CA SER A 264 -0.20 8.00 7.78
C SER A 264 -0.94 7.97 6.43
N ALA A 265 -2.26 8.16 6.43
CA ALA A 265 -3.07 8.24 5.22
C ALA A 265 -3.16 9.64 4.61
N VAL A 266 -2.56 10.66 5.22
CA VAL A 266 -2.44 12.00 4.64
C VAL A 266 -1.19 12.08 3.76
N SER A 267 -1.24 12.89 2.72
CA SER A 267 -0.13 13.11 1.78
C SER A 267 1.17 13.55 2.48
N PHE A 268 2.24 12.75 2.44
CA PHE A 268 3.53 13.11 3.05
C PHE A 268 4.13 14.42 2.52
N PRO A 269 4.05 14.76 1.22
CA PRO A 269 4.44 16.09 0.73
C PRO A 269 3.81 17.26 1.47
N LEU A 270 2.56 17.14 1.95
CA LEU A 270 1.90 18.20 2.72
C LEU A 270 2.60 18.43 4.07
N TYR A 271 3.04 17.36 4.75
CA TYR A 271 3.80 17.48 5.99
C TYR A 271 5.15 18.15 5.77
N VAL A 272 5.84 17.82 4.68
CA VAL A 272 7.11 18.50 4.34
C VAL A 272 6.91 20.00 4.10
N LEU A 273 5.78 20.41 3.50
CA LEU A 273 5.42 21.82 3.36
C LEU A 273 5.11 22.47 4.70
N ALA A 274 4.37 21.79 5.57
CA ALA A 274 4.05 22.28 6.91
C ALA A 274 5.33 22.49 7.73
N LEU A 275 6.26 21.52 7.74
CA LEU A 275 7.55 21.63 8.43
C LEU A 275 8.42 22.78 7.89
N LYS A 276 8.23 23.19 6.64
CA LYS A 276 8.87 24.40 6.04
C LYS A 276 8.12 25.70 6.36
N GLY A 277 7.27 25.72 7.37
CA GLY A 277 6.54 26.91 7.83
C GLY A 277 5.26 27.24 7.05
N ARG A 278 4.84 26.38 6.10
CA ARG A 278 3.61 26.62 5.31
C ARG A 278 2.40 25.86 5.88
N PHE A 279 2.14 25.95 7.19
CA PHE A 279 1.03 25.25 7.85
C PHE A 279 -0.35 25.57 7.25
N ARG A 280 -0.56 26.80 6.77
CA ARG A 280 -1.83 27.20 6.14
C ARG A 280 -2.16 26.37 4.89
N THR A 281 -1.15 25.81 4.20
CA THR A 281 -1.36 24.97 3.02
C THR A 281 -2.03 23.65 3.41
N LEU A 282 -1.70 23.10 4.58
CA LEU A 282 -2.31 21.88 5.11
C LEU A 282 -3.84 22.04 5.27
N PHE A 283 -4.27 23.13 5.92
CA PHE A 283 -5.69 23.39 6.20
C PHE A 283 -6.49 23.92 5.00
N ARG A 284 -5.84 24.22 3.87
CA ARG A 284 -6.49 24.66 2.63
C ARG A 284 -6.41 23.62 1.50
N ASP A 285 -5.86 22.46 1.79
CA ASP A 285 -5.80 21.39 0.83
C ASP A 285 -7.17 20.73 0.68
N ASP A 286 -7.68 20.71 -0.55
CA ASP A 286 -9.01 20.19 -0.87
C ASP A 286 -9.12 18.70 -0.64
N GLU A 287 -8.05 17.93 -0.87
CA GLU A 287 -8.02 16.48 -0.67
C GLU A 287 -8.10 16.14 0.82
N LEU A 288 -7.29 16.80 1.66
CA LEU A 288 -7.32 16.60 3.10
C LEU A 288 -8.69 16.97 3.69
N LEU A 289 -9.28 18.10 3.26
CA LEU A 289 -10.60 18.51 3.72
C LEU A 289 -11.69 17.52 3.29
N TRP A 290 -11.58 16.95 2.09
CA TRP A 290 -12.49 15.92 1.61
C TRP A 290 -12.35 14.64 2.43
N TYR A 291 -11.12 14.18 2.66
CA TYR A 291 -10.81 13.02 3.50
C TYR A 291 -11.33 13.18 4.93
N MET A 292 -11.06 14.31 5.59
CA MET A 292 -11.60 14.61 6.92
C MET A 292 -13.13 14.56 6.97
N LYS A 293 -13.80 15.18 5.98
CA LYS A 293 -15.26 15.18 5.88
C LYS A 293 -15.81 13.77 5.70
N SER A 294 -15.21 12.95 4.84
CA SER A 294 -15.65 11.57 4.63
C SER A 294 -15.52 10.75 5.91
N VAL A 295 -14.39 10.84 6.62
CA VAL A 295 -14.20 10.16 7.91
C VAL A 295 -15.24 10.61 8.93
N LEU A 296 -15.47 11.93 9.10
CA LEU A 296 -16.43 12.45 10.05
C LEU A 296 -17.87 12.03 9.74
N ILE A 297 -18.28 12.09 8.48
CA ILE A 297 -19.64 11.71 8.05
C ILE A 297 -19.86 10.19 8.29
N LEU A 298 -18.93 9.36 7.83
CA LEU A 298 -19.05 7.91 8.01
C LEU A 298 -19.06 7.53 9.49
N THR A 299 -18.17 8.12 10.30
CA THR A 299 -18.14 7.91 11.75
C THR A 299 -19.46 8.31 12.39
N ALA A 300 -20.00 9.48 12.08
CA ALA A 300 -21.26 9.94 12.64
C ALA A 300 -22.43 9.00 12.31
N VAL A 301 -22.56 8.58 11.04
CA VAL A 301 -23.64 7.68 10.61
C VAL A 301 -23.53 6.32 11.28
N ILE A 302 -22.30 5.75 11.33
CA ILE A 302 -22.09 4.43 11.96
C ILE A 302 -22.26 4.53 13.48
N SER A 303 -21.76 5.58 14.14
CA SER A 303 -21.97 5.76 15.60
C SER A 303 -23.44 5.84 15.97
N LEU A 304 -24.24 6.59 15.19
CA LEU A 304 -25.69 6.66 15.42
C LEU A 304 -26.35 5.29 15.25
N ALA A 305 -25.94 4.51 14.25
CA ALA A 305 -26.44 3.15 14.07
C ALA A 305 -26.10 2.25 15.27
N LEU A 306 -24.87 2.32 15.77
CA LEU A 306 -24.45 1.53 16.94
C LEU A 306 -25.19 1.93 18.22
N ILE A 307 -25.45 3.21 18.43
CA ILE A 307 -26.21 3.69 19.59
C ILE A 307 -27.67 3.22 19.52
N PHE A 308 -28.35 3.46 18.39
CA PHE A 308 -29.81 3.24 18.31
C PHE A 308 -30.17 1.77 17.99
N ILE A 309 -29.36 1.03 17.26
CA ILE A 309 -29.66 -0.35 16.86
C ILE A 309 -28.97 -1.37 17.77
N ASN A 310 -27.66 -1.21 18.01
CA ASN A 310 -26.89 -2.13 18.84
C ASN A 310 -26.85 -1.74 20.32
N GLN A 311 -27.44 -0.58 20.68
CA GLN A 311 -27.51 -0.09 22.06
C GLN A 311 -26.15 0.05 22.76
N TYR A 312 -25.12 0.45 22.00
CA TYR A 312 -23.80 0.76 22.55
C TYR A 312 -23.83 2.07 23.33
N ASP A 313 -23.01 2.16 24.39
CA ASP A 313 -22.72 3.43 25.04
C ASP A 313 -22.17 4.44 24.03
N VAL A 314 -22.51 5.72 24.22
CA VAL A 314 -22.14 6.78 23.28
C VAL A 314 -20.61 6.83 23.05
N GLU A 315 -19.81 6.76 24.12
CA GLU A 315 -18.35 6.76 24.01
C GLU A 315 -17.84 5.55 23.23
N LYS A 316 -18.29 4.35 23.59
CA LYS A 316 -17.92 3.10 22.92
C LYS A 316 -18.33 3.12 21.45
N ALA A 317 -19.55 3.58 21.14
CA ALA A 317 -20.05 3.66 19.77
C ALA A 317 -19.22 4.61 18.90
N VAL A 318 -18.89 5.81 19.41
CA VAL A 318 -18.07 6.77 18.67
C VAL A 318 -16.64 6.27 18.49
N ARG A 319 -16.04 5.70 19.52
CA ARG A 319 -14.67 5.18 19.47
C ARG A 319 -14.55 4.00 18.52
N ALA A 320 -15.43 2.99 18.61
CA ALA A 320 -15.43 1.84 17.71
C ALA A 320 -15.69 2.25 16.26
N ALA A 321 -16.68 3.13 16.01
CA ALA A 321 -16.98 3.63 14.67
C ALA A 321 -15.81 4.44 14.09
N LEU A 322 -15.23 5.36 14.87
CA LEU A 322 -14.09 6.19 14.43
C LEU A 322 -12.88 5.31 14.10
N PHE A 323 -12.55 4.37 15.00
CA PHE A 323 -11.43 3.45 14.80
C PHE A 323 -11.64 2.65 13.51
N GLN A 324 -12.78 2.02 13.34
CA GLN A 324 -13.05 1.12 12.23
C GLN A 324 -13.15 1.87 10.88
N VAL A 325 -13.78 3.07 10.89
CA VAL A 325 -13.82 3.93 9.69
C VAL A 325 -12.42 4.38 9.30
N VAL A 326 -11.61 4.87 10.25
CA VAL A 326 -10.25 5.30 9.96
C VAL A 326 -9.41 4.10 9.50
N SER A 327 -9.49 2.96 10.19
CA SER A 327 -8.75 1.74 9.84
C SER A 327 -9.00 1.31 8.40
N LEU A 328 -10.26 1.23 7.97
CA LEU A 328 -10.62 0.75 6.63
C LEU A 328 -10.45 1.83 5.56
N HIS A 329 -10.69 3.10 5.90
CA HIS A 329 -10.49 4.22 4.96
C HIS A 329 -9.00 4.48 4.67
N THR A 330 -8.14 4.27 5.66
CA THR A 330 -6.68 4.36 5.48
C THR A 330 -6.10 3.11 4.83
N SER A 331 -6.91 2.06 4.65
CA SER A 331 -6.49 0.71 4.27
C SER A 331 -5.49 0.08 5.26
N CYS A 332 -5.55 0.42 6.53
CA CYS A 332 -4.72 -0.20 7.55
C CYS A 332 -5.24 -1.60 7.92
N GLY A 333 -6.53 -1.73 8.26
CA GLY A 333 -7.15 -3.01 8.50
C GLY A 333 -7.11 -3.53 9.94
N PHE A 334 -6.61 -2.75 10.90
CA PHE A 334 -6.75 -3.10 12.32
C PHE A 334 -8.21 -3.15 12.77
N ALA A 335 -8.51 -4.00 13.75
CA ALA A 335 -9.83 -4.14 14.32
C ALA A 335 -9.82 -4.01 15.84
N THR A 336 -10.82 -3.33 16.38
CA THR A 336 -11.12 -3.22 17.80
C THR A 336 -12.45 -3.86 18.15
N ASP A 337 -13.28 -4.13 17.14
CA ASP A 337 -14.61 -4.72 17.29
C ASP A 337 -14.92 -5.57 16.04
N ASP A 338 -15.82 -6.56 16.20
CA ASP A 338 -16.31 -7.37 15.10
C ASP A 338 -17.47 -6.67 14.38
N TYR A 339 -17.15 -5.88 13.37
CA TYR A 339 -18.14 -5.16 12.58
C TYR A 339 -19.06 -6.09 11.73
N ALA A 340 -18.76 -7.39 11.66
CA ALA A 340 -19.70 -8.34 11.07
C ALA A 340 -21.00 -8.46 11.89
N GLN A 341 -20.98 -8.07 13.18
CA GLN A 341 -22.16 -8.01 14.06
C GLN A 341 -22.88 -6.65 13.99
N TRP A 342 -22.37 -5.71 13.24
CA TRP A 342 -22.98 -4.40 13.08
C TRP A 342 -24.15 -4.43 12.07
N PRO A 343 -25.03 -3.41 12.05
CA PRO A 343 -26.13 -3.37 11.08
C PRO A 343 -25.63 -3.46 9.62
N GLN A 344 -26.24 -4.28 8.80
CA GLN A 344 -25.73 -4.60 7.45
C GLN A 344 -25.47 -3.39 6.55
N PHE A 345 -26.27 -2.32 6.68
CA PHE A 345 -26.00 -1.12 5.88
C PHE A 345 -24.66 -0.45 6.20
N THR A 346 -24.14 -0.62 7.44
CA THR A 346 -22.82 -0.10 7.83
C THR A 346 -21.70 -0.83 7.10
N TRP A 347 -21.90 -2.09 6.72
CA TRP A 347 -20.94 -2.84 5.91
C TRP A 347 -20.69 -2.18 4.56
N LEU A 348 -21.76 -1.69 3.89
CA LEU A 348 -21.63 -0.97 2.63
C LEU A 348 -20.85 0.34 2.79
N LEU A 349 -21.03 1.04 3.92
CA LEU A 349 -20.27 2.25 4.23
C LEU A 349 -18.79 1.95 4.47
N LEU A 350 -18.50 0.85 5.16
CA LEU A 350 -17.13 0.38 5.39
C LEU A 350 -16.47 -0.09 4.08
N LEU A 351 -17.17 -0.83 3.23
CA LEU A 351 -16.69 -1.20 1.89
C LEU A 351 -16.42 0.04 1.01
N PHE A 352 -17.27 1.05 1.08
CA PHE A 352 -17.03 2.32 0.41
C PHE A 352 -15.75 3.01 0.95
N ALA A 353 -15.53 3.00 2.26
CA ALA A 353 -14.32 3.53 2.87
C ALA A 353 -13.06 2.81 2.36
N MET A 354 -13.07 1.47 2.26
CA MET A 354 -11.97 0.68 1.69
C MET A 354 -11.68 1.06 0.23
N VAL A 355 -12.72 1.25 -0.60
CA VAL A 355 -12.56 1.66 -2.00
C VAL A 355 -12.02 3.08 -2.10
N ALA A 356 -12.49 4.00 -1.23
CA ALA A 356 -12.08 5.40 -1.26
C ALA A 356 -10.57 5.55 -0.98
N GLY A 357 -10.07 4.85 0.02
CA GLY A 357 -8.65 4.83 0.36
C GLY A 357 -8.11 6.13 0.96
N GLY A 358 -6.79 6.20 1.19
CA GLY A 358 -6.10 7.38 1.73
C GLY A 358 -5.93 8.53 0.73
N CYS A 359 -5.16 9.56 1.13
CA CYS A 359 -4.78 10.66 0.25
C CYS A 359 -3.66 10.25 -0.71
N THR A 360 -3.59 10.93 -1.85
CA THR A 360 -2.52 10.73 -2.84
C THR A 360 -1.16 11.09 -2.25
N GLY A 361 -0.18 10.17 -2.40
CA GLY A 361 1.16 10.36 -1.80
C GLY A 361 1.23 10.00 -0.31
N SER A 362 0.27 9.19 0.18
CA SER A 362 0.30 8.50 1.46
C SER A 362 0.60 7.02 1.28
N THR A 363 0.76 6.29 2.39
CA THR A 363 0.95 4.83 2.40
C THR A 363 -0.33 4.05 2.11
N GLY A 364 -1.52 4.64 2.29
CA GLY A 364 -2.82 3.98 2.11
C GLY A 364 -3.06 3.47 0.68
N GLY A 365 -3.88 2.43 0.53
CA GLY A 365 -4.35 1.86 -0.74
C GLY A 365 -5.59 2.55 -1.32
N GLY A 366 -6.37 1.82 -2.10
CA GLY A 366 -7.65 2.25 -2.69
C GLY A 366 -7.51 3.19 -3.89
N VAL A 367 -8.64 3.74 -4.32
CA VAL A 367 -8.75 4.66 -5.48
C VAL A 367 -8.05 5.99 -5.22
N LYS A 368 -7.87 6.38 -3.98
CA LYS A 368 -7.38 7.67 -3.45
C LYS A 368 -8.42 8.80 -3.51
N ASN A 369 -8.46 9.53 -2.39
CA ASN A 369 -9.42 10.62 -2.18
C ASN A 369 -9.36 11.71 -3.26
N MET A 370 -8.17 12.04 -3.77
CA MET A 370 -8.01 13.03 -4.85
C MET A 370 -8.79 12.66 -6.11
N ARG A 371 -8.74 11.38 -6.52
CA ARG A 371 -9.45 10.94 -7.72
C ARG A 371 -10.95 11.00 -7.55
N LEU A 372 -11.45 10.63 -6.36
CA LEU A 372 -12.88 10.74 -6.03
C LEU A 372 -13.33 12.21 -5.99
N LEU A 373 -12.55 13.10 -5.40
CA LEU A 373 -12.81 14.53 -5.38
C LEU A 373 -12.90 15.13 -6.80
N ILE A 374 -11.93 14.76 -7.67
CA ILE A 374 -11.92 15.20 -9.07
C ILE A 374 -13.17 14.70 -9.80
N ALA A 375 -13.50 13.41 -9.66
CA ALA A 375 -14.69 12.82 -10.29
C ALA A 375 -15.97 13.49 -9.80
N PHE A 376 -16.12 13.71 -8.50
CA PHE A 376 -17.27 14.40 -7.92
C PHE A 376 -17.42 15.84 -8.44
N ARG A 377 -16.31 16.60 -8.50
CA ARG A 377 -16.32 17.97 -9.06
C ARG A 377 -16.63 17.98 -10.54
N ALA A 378 -16.14 16.99 -11.30
CA ALA A 378 -16.45 16.84 -12.73
C ALA A 378 -17.94 16.58 -12.95
N ILE A 379 -18.55 15.65 -12.20
CA ILE A 379 -19.99 15.37 -12.24
C ILE A 379 -20.79 16.65 -11.91
N ARG A 380 -20.44 17.35 -10.84
CA ARG A 380 -21.09 18.61 -10.45
C ARG A 380 -20.99 19.68 -11.55
N ASN A 381 -19.82 19.83 -12.18
CA ASN A 381 -19.64 20.77 -13.29
C ASN A 381 -20.45 20.37 -14.51
N GLN A 382 -20.56 19.05 -14.81
CA GLN A 382 -21.38 18.56 -15.90
C GLN A 382 -22.87 18.91 -15.71
N PHE A 383 -23.44 18.71 -14.51
CA PHE A 383 -24.81 19.13 -14.22
C PHE A 383 -25.00 20.65 -14.39
N ARG A 384 -24.02 21.45 -13.96
CA ARG A 384 -24.07 22.91 -14.14
C ARG A 384 -24.00 23.30 -15.61
N GLN A 385 -23.22 22.58 -16.41
CA GLN A 385 -23.08 22.85 -17.84
C GLN A 385 -24.35 22.48 -18.61
N ILE A 386 -25.09 21.44 -18.18
CA ILE A 386 -26.41 21.10 -18.73
C ILE A 386 -27.42 22.26 -18.51
N LEU A 387 -27.38 22.86 -17.28
CA LEU A 387 -28.26 24.00 -16.97
C LEU A 387 -27.80 25.31 -17.64
N HIS A 388 -26.49 25.46 -17.83
CA HIS A 388 -25.91 26.67 -18.43
C HIS A 388 -24.91 26.29 -19.54
N PRO A 389 -25.38 25.92 -20.74
CA PRO A 389 -24.55 25.34 -21.83
C PRO A 389 -23.40 26.24 -22.30
N ARG A 390 -23.50 27.56 -22.11
CA ARG A 390 -22.48 28.53 -22.51
C ARG A 390 -21.49 28.84 -21.41
N ALA A 391 -21.65 28.29 -20.19
CA ALA A 391 -20.76 28.56 -19.07
C ALA A 391 -19.42 27.83 -19.23
N ILE A 392 -18.32 28.56 -19.09
CA ILE A 392 -16.98 27.98 -19.02
C ILE A 392 -16.71 27.63 -17.55
N LEU A 393 -16.76 26.34 -17.21
CA LEU A 393 -16.62 25.82 -15.86
C LEU A 393 -15.28 25.09 -15.68
N PRO A 394 -14.18 25.79 -15.42
CA PRO A 394 -12.90 25.13 -15.23
C PRO A 394 -12.93 24.26 -13.96
N LEU A 395 -12.40 23.04 -14.05
CA LEU A 395 -12.19 22.17 -12.89
C LEU A 395 -11.05 22.72 -12.06
N LYS A 396 -11.32 23.10 -10.81
CA LYS A 396 -10.30 23.62 -9.87
C LYS A 396 -10.11 22.64 -8.72
N VAL A 397 -8.85 22.40 -8.31
CA VAL A 397 -8.48 21.61 -7.14
C VAL A 397 -7.36 22.35 -6.41
N SER A 398 -7.50 22.57 -5.10
CA SER A 398 -6.57 23.34 -4.26
C SER A 398 -6.17 24.69 -4.90
N GLY A 399 -7.16 25.38 -5.50
CA GLY A 399 -6.98 26.67 -6.16
C GLY A 399 -6.35 26.63 -7.56
N GLN A 400 -5.94 25.48 -8.06
CA GLN A 400 -5.34 25.31 -9.40
C GLN A 400 -6.35 24.79 -10.41
N ILE A 401 -6.30 25.30 -11.64
CA ILE A 401 -7.11 24.80 -12.77
C ILE A 401 -6.46 23.52 -13.27
N MET A 402 -7.27 22.45 -13.37
CA MET A 402 -6.83 21.15 -13.83
C MET A 402 -6.86 21.06 -15.37
N GLU A 403 -5.81 20.49 -15.95
CA GLU A 403 -5.76 20.19 -17.38
C GLU A 403 -6.80 19.12 -17.74
N PRO A 404 -7.54 19.22 -18.87
CA PRO A 404 -8.51 18.21 -19.28
C PRO A 404 -7.96 16.78 -19.37
N ARG A 405 -6.68 16.64 -19.74
CA ARG A 405 -6.00 15.35 -19.82
C ARG A 405 -5.93 14.64 -18.46
N ILE A 406 -5.77 15.39 -17.36
CA ILE A 406 -5.74 14.81 -16.01
C ILE A 406 -7.10 14.23 -15.66
N LEU A 407 -8.20 14.93 -15.97
CA LEU A 407 -9.55 14.43 -15.76
C LEU A 407 -9.77 13.10 -16.50
N THR A 408 -9.40 13.04 -17.79
CA THR A 408 -9.53 11.79 -18.58
C THR A 408 -8.73 10.66 -17.94
N THR A 409 -7.47 10.91 -17.51
CA THR A 409 -6.63 9.90 -16.84
C THR A 409 -7.28 9.39 -15.56
N VAL A 410 -7.85 10.29 -14.75
CA VAL A 410 -8.55 9.92 -13.49
C VAL A 410 -9.78 9.08 -13.77
N LEU A 411 -10.61 9.45 -14.77
CA LEU A 411 -11.80 8.69 -15.11
C LEU A 411 -11.45 7.29 -15.65
N VAL A 412 -10.46 7.21 -16.55
CA VAL A 412 -9.96 5.91 -17.07
C VAL A 412 -9.43 5.04 -15.91
N PHE A 413 -8.72 5.62 -14.95
CA PHE A 413 -8.27 4.89 -13.76
C PHE A 413 -9.43 4.33 -12.95
N ILE A 414 -10.44 5.15 -12.63
CA ILE A 414 -11.62 4.72 -11.86
C ILE A 414 -12.36 3.61 -12.58
N VAL A 415 -12.60 3.76 -13.89
CA VAL A 415 -13.27 2.72 -14.69
C VAL A 415 -12.44 1.43 -14.68
N SER A 416 -11.14 1.50 -14.91
CA SER A 416 -10.25 0.32 -14.86
C SER A 416 -10.25 -0.34 -13.49
N TYR A 417 -10.24 0.45 -12.40
CA TYR A 417 -10.31 -0.05 -11.03
C TYR A 417 -11.61 -0.83 -10.80
N MET A 418 -12.75 -0.24 -11.16
CA MET A 418 -14.06 -0.89 -11.01
C MET A 418 -14.18 -2.15 -11.90
N THR A 419 -13.60 -2.14 -13.09
CA THR A 419 -13.55 -3.32 -13.97
C THR A 419 -12.73 -4.45 -13.34
N CYS A 420 -11.53 -4.16 -12.85
CA CYS A 420 -10.68 -5.17 -12.16
C CYS A 420 -11.37 -5.72 -10.91
N LEU A 421 -12.00 -4.85 -10.13
CA LEU A 421 -12.75 -5.25 -8.94
C LEU A 421 -13.91 -6.17 -9.30
N PHE A 422 -14.71 -5.80 -10.32
CA PHE A 422 -15.84 -6.59 -10.78
C PHE A 422 -15.41 -7.97 -11.31
N LEU A 423 -14.34 -8.00 -12.11
CA LEU A 423 -13.79 -9.27 -12.60
C LEU A 423 -13.23 -10.12 -11.47
N GLY A 424 -12.51 -9.54 -10.51
CA GLY A 424 -12.01 -10.24 -9.34
C GLY A 424 -13.14 -10.84 -8.50
N TRP A 425 -14.18 -10.04 -8.23
CA TRP A 425 -15.38 -10.51 -7.54
C TRP A 425 -16.06 -11.66 -8.26
N LEU A 426 -16.30 -11.55 -9.58
CA LEU A 426 -16.93 -12.59 -10.40
C LEU A 426 -16.12 -13.91 -10.35
N LEU A 427 -14.79 -13.81 -10.47
CA LEU A 427 -13.91 -14.97 -10.42
C LEU A 427 -13.89 -15.62 -9.03
N LEU A 428 -13.91 -14.85 -7.94
CA LEU A 428 -14.02 -15.40 -6.59
C LEU A 428 -15.33 -16.15 -6.38
N MET A 429 -16.46 -15.63 -6.88
CA MET A 429 -17.72 -16.37 -6.84
C MET A 429 -17.66 -17.66 -7.68
N ALA A 430 -17.02 -17.63 -8.84
CA ALA A 430 -16.83 -18.82 -9.67
C ALA A 430 -15.94 -19.88 -8.98
N MET A 431 -15.09 -19.46 -8.05
CA MET A 431 -14.26 -20.35 -7.20
C MET A 431 -15.00 -20.83 -5.94
N GLY A 432 -16.29 -20.50 -5.78
CA GLY A 432 -17.16 -21.02 -4.71
C GLY A 432 -17.29 -20.12 -3.48
N LEU A 433 -16.78 -18.89 -3.49
CA LEU A 433 -17.01 -17.97 -2.38
C LEU A 433 -18.45 -17.42 -2.43
N PRO A 434 -19.15 -17.34 -1.27
CA PRO A 434 -20.46 -16.70 -1.18
C PRO A 434 -20.42 -15.23 -1.60
N PHE A 435 -21.55 -14.66 -1.99
CA PHE A 435 -21.65 -13.32 -2.58
C PHE A 435 -20.99 -12.23 -1.72
N MET A 436 -21.31 -12.17 -0.43
CA MET A 436 -20.78 -11.11 0.45
C MET A 436 -19.30 -11.28 0.76
N GLU A 437 -18.84 -12.51 0.96
CA GLU A 437 -17.44 -12.83 1.13
C GLU A 437 -16.64 -12.50 -0.14
N ALA A 438 -17.16 -12.88 -1.31
CA ALA A 438 -16.47 -12.64 -2.59
C ALA A 438 -16.31 -11.15 -2.90
N ILE A 439 -17.37 -10.33 -2.74
CA ILE A 439 -17.28 -8.88 -3.00
C ILE A 439 -16.38 -8.18 -1.99
N SER A 440 -16.54 -8.48 -0.70
CA SER A 440 -15.74 -7.85 0.35
C SER A 440 -14.26 -8.24 0.27
N THR A 441 -13.97 -9.49 -0.07
CA THR A 441 -12.60 -9.98 -0.33
C THR A 441 -11.98 -9.28 -1.55
N ALA A 442 -12.72 -9.13 -2.65
CA ALA A 442 -12.24 -8.42 -3.82
C ALA A 442 -11.95 -6.94 -3.50
N VAL A 443 -12.86 -6.27 -2.76
CA VAL A 443 -12.69 -4.89 -2.31
C VAL A 443 -11.48 -4.76 -1.39
N SER A 444 -11.34 -5.63 -0.40
CA SER A 444 -10.24 -5.63 0.56
C SER A 444 -8.90 -5.88 -0.14
N ALA A 445 -8.81 -6.87 -1.02
CA ALA A 445 -7.59 -7.17 -1.77
C ALA A 445 -7.17 -6.02 -2.69
N MET A 446 -8.11 -5.47 -3.49
CA MET A 446 -7.83 -4.33 -4.38
C MET A 446 -7.57 -3.01 -3.64
N GLY A 447 -8.23 -2.82 -2.49
CA GLY A 447 -8.05 -1.65 -1.61
C GLY A 447 -6.82 -1.76 -0.71
N ASN A 448 -6.17 -2.93 -0.65
CA ASN A 448 -5.11 -3.26 0.30
C ASN A 448 -5.52 -2.98 1.76
N ALA A 449 -6.73 -3.41 2.15
CA ALA A 449 -7.32 -3.06 3.45
C ALA A 449 -7.26 -4.19 4.50
N GLY A 450 -7.07 -5.45 4.08
CA GLY A 450 -6.87 -6.63 4.93
C GLY A 450 -8.14 -7.39 5.26
N PRO A 451 -8.96 -6.98 6.22
CA PRO A 451 -10.15 -7.72 6.59
C PRO A 451 -11.27 -7.58 5.56
N ALA A 452 -12.11 -8.61 5.44
CA ALA A 452 -13.29 -8.63 4.60
C ALA A 452 -14.56 -8.78 5.46
N LEU A 453 -15.60 -9.44 4.96
CA LEU A 453 -16.84 -9.74 5.68
C LEU A 453 -17.06 -11.25 5.76
N GLY A 454 -17.97 -11.68 6.63
CA GLY A 454 -18.30 -13.09 6.81
C GLY A 454 -17.12 -13.91 7.32
N ALA A 455 -16.85 -15.05 6.68
CA ALA A 455 -15.78 -15.98 7.07
C ALA A 455 -14.35 -15.39 6.95
N TYR A 456 -14.19 -14.24 6.31
CA TYR A 456 -12.91 -13.53 6.13
C TYR A 456 -12.90 -12.18 6.86
N GLY A 457 -13.80 -12.01 7.84
CA GLY A 457 -13.95 -10.82 8.65
C GLY A 457 -12.77 -10.55 9.58
N PRO A 458 -12.86 -9.47 10.41
CA PRO A 458 -11.74 -9.02 11.25
C PRO A 458 -11.32 -10.00 12.33
N ALA A 459 -12.21 -10.91 12.73
CA ALA A 459 -11.94 -11.94 13.73
C ALA A 459 -11.42 -13.26 13.14
N TYR A 460 -11.36 -13.38 11.82
CA TYR A 460 -11.06 -14.64 11.13
C TYR A 460 -9.85 -14.52 10.23
N SER A 461 -9.20 -15.67 9.92
CA SER A 461 -8.13 -15.76 8.95
C SER A 461 -8.66 -16.11 7.55
N TRP A 462 -7.81 -15.94 6.54
CA TRP A 462 -8.11 -16.36 5.17
C TRP A 462 -7.60 -17.78 4.86
N ALA A 463 -7.23 -18.58 5.90
CA ALA A 463 -6.71 -19.93 5.77
C ALA A 463 -7.65 -20.86 4.99
N ALA A 464 -8.96 -20.79 5.29
CA ALA A 464 -9.99 -21.64 4.68
C ALA A 464 -10.28 -21.32 3.20
N MET A 465 -9.69 -20.26 2.65
CA MET A 465 -9.89 -19.87 1.24
C MET A 465 -9.27 -20.91 0.30
N PRO A 466 -9.94 -21.26 -0.82
CA PRO A 466 -9.35 -22.13 -1.85
C PRO A 466 -8.03 -21.56 -2.39
N ASP A 467 -7.06 -22.44 -2.71
CA ASP A 467 -5.73 -22.02 -3.19
C ASP A 467 -5.79 -21.14 -4.44
N ALA A 468 -6.66 -21.48 -5.40
CA ALA A 468 -6.89 -20.65 -6.58
C ALA A 468 -7.37 -19.23 -6.23
N ALA A 469 -8.21 -19.09 -5.21
CA ALA A 469 -8.69 -17.79 -4.74
C ALA A 469 -7.58 -17.02 -4.00
N LYS A 470 -6.67 -17.69 -3.27
CA LYS A 470 -5.49 -17.07 -2.66
C LYS A 470 -4.54 -16.50 -3.71
N TRP A 471 -4.31 -17.21 -4.83
CA TRP A 471 -3.51 -16.70 -5.94
C TRP A 471 -4.17 -15.49 -6.62
N LEU A 472 -5.49 -15.56 -6.87
CA LEU A 472 -6.24 -14.45 -7.46
C LEU A 472 -6.22 -13.22 -6.56
N THR A 473 -6.46 -13.39 -5.26
CA THR A 473 -6.44 -12.28 -4.29
C THR A 473 -5.05 -11.69 -4.14
N SER A 474 -3.98 -12.50 -4.16
CA SER A 474 -2.59 -12.03 -4.19
C SER A 474 -2.31 -11.17 -5.44
N ALA A 475 -2.85 -11.55 -6.60
CA ALA A 475 -2.76 -10.74 -7.81
C ALA A 475 -3.55 -9.42 -7.69
N LEU A 476 -4.75 -9.44 -7.09
CA LEU A 476 -5.55 -8.24 -6.84
C LEU A 476 -4.85 -7.29 -5.86
N MET A 477 -4.22 -7.80 -4.79
CA MET A 477 -3.40 -7.02 -3.86
C MET A 477 -2.27 -6.29 -4.58
N LEU A 478 -1.58 -6.98 -5.48
CA LEU A 478 -0.49 -6.41 -6.27
C LEU A 478 -1.00 -5.36 -7.27
N ILE A 479 -2.12 -5.63 -7.97
CA ILE A 479 -2.76 -4.68 -8.90
C ILE A 479 -3.18 -3.41 -8.15
N GLY A 480 -3.80 -3.54 -6.99
CA GLY A 480 -4.20 -2.44 -6.14
C GLY A 480 -3.00 -1.58 -5.72
N ARG A 481 -1.94 -2.24 -5.21
CA ARG A 481 -0.73 -1.57 -4.71
C ARG A 481 0.03 -0.81 -5.79
N LEU A 482 0.13 -1.37 -7.00
CA LEU A 482 0.80 -0.76 -8.14
C LEU A 482 -0.08 0.23 -8.91
N GLU A 483 -1.22 0.63 -8.32
CA GLU A 483 -2.16 1.58 -8.92
C GLU A 483 -2.56 1.18 -10.35
N ILE A 484 -2.88 -0.08 -10.59
CA ILE A 484 -3.38 -0.69 -11.84
C ILE A 484 -2.43 -0.53 -13.02
N PHE A 485 -2.10 0.72 -13.42
CA PHE A 485 -1.28 0.98 -14.60
C PHE A 485 0.14 0.42 -14.46
N GLY A 486 0.68 0.40 -13.22
CA GLY A 486 2.01 -0.15 -12.95
C GLY A 486 2.16 -1.60 -13.41
N LEU A 487 1.14 -2.43 -13.19
CA LEU A 487 1.17 -3.84 -13.56
C LEU A 487 0.53 -4.10 -14.94
N LEU A 488 -0.64 -3.51 -15.24
CA LEU A 488 -1.36 -3.77 -16.49
C LEU A 488 -0.58 -3.33 -17.73
N MET A 489 0.28 -2.31 -17.60
CA MET A 489 1.18 -1.93 -18.71
C MET A 489 2.11 -3.06 -19.13
N ALA A 490 2.54 -3.94 -18.20
CA ALA A 490 3.37 -5.09 -18.54
C ALA A 490 2.64 -6.11 -19.44
N PHE A 491 1.32 -6.16 -19.38
CA PHE A 491 0.48 -7.04 -20.23
C PHE A 491 0.02 -6.37 -21.52
N TYR A 492 0.26 -5.06 -21.69
CA TYR A 492 -0.13 -4.35 -22.90
C TYR A 492 0.80 -4.69 -24.07
N PRO A 493 0.29 -5.26 -25.19
CA PRO A 493 1.12 -5.69 -26.31
C PRO A 493 2.01 -4.58 -26.91
N GLY A 494 1.55 -3.33 -26.85
CA GLY A 494 2.31 -2.16 -27.30
C GLY A 494 3.57 -1.89 -26.49
N LEU A 495 3.71 -2.42 -25.25
CA LEU A 495 4.93 -2.33 -24.47
C LEU A 495 6.08 -3.13 -25.12
N TRP A 496 5.74 -4.26 -25.76
CA TRP A 496 6.69 -5.24 -26.32
C TRP A 496 7.01 -4.99 -27.80
N LYS A 497 6.20 -4.18 -28.49
CA LYS A 497 6.41 -3.87 -29.93
C LYS A 497 7.41 -2.70 -30.08
N GLU A 498 8.37 -2.87 -30.98
CA GLU A 498 9.21 -1.79 -31.48
C GLU A 498 8.35 -0.87 -32.39
N HIS A 499 8.39 0.43 -32.13
CA HIS A 499 7.85 1.46 -33.03
C HIS A 499 9.01 2.19 -33.71
#